data_655fba3015e8c68a384f0331c5a78a8e
#
_entry.id   655fba3015e8c68a384f0331c5a78a8e
#
_cell.length_a   1.000
_cell.length_b   1.000
_cell.length_c   1.000
_cell.angle_alpha   90.00
_cell.angle_beta   90.00
_cell.angle_gamma   90.00
#
_symmetry.space_group_name_H-M   'P 1'
#
loop_
_entity.id
_entity.type
_entity.pdbx_description
1 polymer ?
#
loop_
_entity_poly.entity_id
_entity_poly.type
_entity_poly.pdbx_seq_one_letter_code
_entity_poly.pdbx_strand_id
1 'polypeptide(L)'
;MLKSFKTEINPTSEQKIRIHKTIGTCRYVYNFYLCHNKALYDKGEKFMTGKSFSVWLNNEYIPNNPDKAWIKEVYSKAVKRSIEDGCTAFTRFFKHQSDFPKFKKKGKSDVKMYFVRNNPKDCVCERHRLKIPTLGWVRIKEKGYIPTTKDGYVIKSGTVSIKADRYYVSVLVELPDNKTADNSNEGIGIDLGLKDFATVSNGKTYKNINKSAKLKKLEKQLIREQRSLSRKYENSQKGESTQRANIQKQKLKVQKLHHRIDNIRTDYINKTIAEIVKTKPSYITIEDLNVKGMMKNRHLSKAVASQKFYEFRIKLQAKCNENGIELRVVNRWYPSSKTCHCCKNIRKDLKLSDRIFKCACGYIEDRDFNAALNLRDAMTYEVA
;
A
#
# COMPACT_ATOMS: atom_id res chain seq x y z
N MET A 1 2.78 5.00 -20.68
CA MET A 1 2.30 5.01 -19.27
C MET A 1 3.04 4.00 -18.42
N LEU A 2 3.40 4.33 -17.15
CA LEU A 2 4.06 3.38 -16.24
C LEU A 2 3.06 2.80 -15.24
N LYS A 3 3.03 1.47 -15.10
CA LYS A 3 2.12 0.76 -14.18
C LYS A 3 2.88 -0.26 -13.33
N SER A 4 2.53 -0.34 -12.04
CA SER A 4 3.10 -1.31 -11.10
C SER A 4 2.19 -2.54 -10.96
N PHE A 5 2.77 -3.73 -11.15
CA PHE A 5 2.12 -5.02 -10.94
C PHE A 5 2.78 -5.73 -9.75
N LYS A 6 1.97 -6.18 -8.80
CA LYS A 6 2.45 -6.91 -7.63
C LYS A 6 1.79 -8.26 -7.51
N THR A 7 2.59 -9.33 -7.50
CA THR A 7 2.11 -10.70 -7.33
C THR A 7 2.96 -11.51 -6.37
N GLU A 8 2.43 -12.63 -5.86
CA GLU A 8 3.17 -13.58 -5.04
C GLU A 8 4.06 -14.44 -5.94
N ILE A 9 5.29 -14.68 -5.50
CA ILE A 9 6.26 -15.57 -6.17
C ILE A 9 6.57 -16.78 -5.32
N ASN A 10 6.99 -17.85 -5.98
CA ASN A 10 7.38 -19.10 -5.34
C ASN A 10 8.86 -19.40 -5.60
N PRO A 11 9.80 -18.77 -4.84
CA PRO A 11 11.22 -18.98 -5.01
C PRO A 11 11.66 -20.35 -4.48
N THR A 12 12.69 -20.94 -5.09
CA THR A 12 13.38 -22.14 -4.59
C THR A 12 14.09 -21.87 -3.28
N SER A 13 14.58 -22.90 -2.59
CA SER A 13 15.33 -22.75 -1.33
C SER A 13 16.58 -21.89 -1.50
N GLU A 14 17.32 -22.09 -2.59
CA GLU A 14 18.51 -21.30 -2.93
C GLU A 14 18.15 -19.82 -3.19
N GLN A 15 17.09 -19.57 -3.98
CA GLN A 15 16.61 -18.22 -4.24
C GLN A 15 16.14 -17.51 -2.96
N LYS A 16 15.50 -18.22 -2.02
CA LYS A 16 15.14 -17.68 -0.70
C LYS A 16 16.37 -17.22 0.07
N ILE A 17 17.43 -18.03 0.10
CA ILE A 17 18.70 -17.68 0.75
C ILE A 17 19.27 -16.40 0.14
N ARG A 18 19.35 -16.31 -1.19
CA ARG A 18 19.82 -15.10 -1.90
C ARG A 18 18.97 -13.87 -1.60
N ILE A 19 17.65 -14.02 -1.58
CA ILE A 19 16.72 -12.92 -1.21
C ILE A 19 16.98 -12.44 0.22
N HIS A 20 17.07 -13.36 1.16
CA HIS A 20 17.33 -13.02 2.57
C HIS A 20 18.69 -12.36 2.77
N LYS A 21 19.73 -12.86 2.08
CA LYS A 21 21.08 -12.28 2.10
C LYS A 21 21.05 -10.85 1.58
N THR A 22 20.46 -10.63 0.40
CA THR A 22 20.35 -9.29 -0.20
C THR A 22 19.57 -8.32 0.69
N ILE A 23 18.40 -8.71 1.21
CA ILE A 23 17.61 -7.87 2.13
C ILE A 23 18.37 -7.57 3.42
N GLY A 24 19.14 -8.55 3.92
CA GLY A 24 20.00 -8.38 5.09
C GLY A 24 21.09 -7.34 4.86
N THR A 25 21.80 -7.44 3.74
CA THR A 25 22.83 -6.48 3.31
C THR A 25 22.25 -5.09 3.09
N CYS A 26 21.12 -4.97 2.39
CA CYS A 26 20.43 -3.69 2.19
C CYS A 26 20.06 -3.01 3.51
N ARG A 27 19.59 -3.79 4.50
CA ARG A 27 19.28 -3.26 5.84
C ARG A 27 20.53 -2.78 6.56
N TYR A 28 21.61 -3.55 6.49
CA TYR A 28 22.89 -3.18 7.10
C TYR A 28 23.43 -1.88 6.50
N VAL A 29 23.52 -1.80 5.17
CA VAL A 29 24.07 -0.63 4.47
C VAL A 29 23.22 0.62 4.66
N TYR A 30 21.88 0.49 4.68
CA TYR A 30 21.01 1.60 5.05
C TYR A 30 21.32 2.13 6.46
N ASN A 31 21.41 1.24 7.44
CA ASN A 31 21.72 1.62 8.82
C ASN A 31 23.13 2.19 8.95
N PHE A 32 24.08 1.64 8.22
CA PHE A 32 25.46 2.12 8.20
C PHE A 32 25.54 3.53 7.62
N TYR A 33 24.84 3.81 6.52
CA TYR A 33 24.72 5.15 5.96
C TYR A 33 24.16 6.16 6.97
N LEU A 34 23.10 5.78 7.71
CA LEU A 34 22.54 6.64 8.74
C LEU A 34 23.53 6.89 9.88
N CYS A 35 24.20 5.84 10.37
CA CYS A 35 25.17 5.94 11.45
C CYS A 35 26.35 6.83 11.06
N HIS A 36 26.90 6.61 9.86
CA HIS A 36 28.03 7.38 9.34
C HIS A 36 27.71 8.88 9.25
N ASN A 37 26.61 9.24 8.62
CA ASN A 37 26.21 10.63 8.49
C ASN A 37 25.85 11.28 9.82
N LYS A 38 25.29 10.51 10.78
CA LYS A 38 25.09 11.02 12.14
C LYS A 38 26.42 11.35 12.80
N ALA A 39 27.43 10.47 12.68
CA ALA A 39 28.76 10.69 13.24
C ALA A 39 29.47 11.91 12.61
N LEU A 40 29.32 12.16 11.30
CA LEU A 40 29.81 13.35 10.64
C LEU A 40 29.12 14.62 11.18
N TYR A 41 27.79 14.57 11.30
CA TYR A 41 27.03 15.70 11.86
C TYR A 41 27.44 16.04 13.30
N ASP A 42 27.61 15.01 14.14
CA ASP A 42 28.02 15.20 15.56
C ASP A 42 29.44 15.80 15.66
N LYS A 43 30.29 15.65 14.63
CA LYS A 43 31.62 16.27 14.52
C LYS A 43 31.63 17.63 13.82
N GLY A 44 30.49 18.13 13.36
CA GLY A 44 30.40 19.34 12.54
C GLY A 44 30.94 19.20 11.13
N GLU A 45 31.14 17.97 10.65
CA GLU A 45 31.63 17.66 9.30
C GLU A 45 30.49 17.67 8.27
N LYS A 46 30.87 17.80 6.98
CA LYS A 46 29.92 17.86 5.87
C LYS A 46 29.18 16.54 5.68
N PHE A 47 27.87 16.62 5.56
CA PHE A 47 26.99 15.50 5.24
C PHE A 47 27.39 14.79 3.94
N MET A 48 27.54 13.47 3.97
CA MET A 48 27.92 12.67 2.81
C MET A 48 26.68 12.27 2.01
N THR A 49 26.62 12.64 0.73
CA THR A 49 25.53 12.27 -0.17
C THR A 49 25.50 10.77 -0.43
N GLY A 50 24.37 10.23 -0.90
CA GLY A 50 24.26 8.80 -1.23
C GLY A 50 25.27 8.37 -2.30
N LYS A 51 25.58 9.25 -3.29
CA LYS A 51 26.57 8.99 -4.32
C LYS A 51 27.99 8.94 -3.73
N SER A 52 28.38 9.97 -2.97
CA SER A 52 29.70 10.04 -2.33
C SER A 52 29.93 8.87 -1.36
N PHE A 53 28.92 8.54 -0.55
CA PHE A 53 28.99 7.38 0.35
C PHE A 53 29.14 6.06 -0.41
N SER A 54 28.43 5.88 -1.54
CA SER A 54 28.57 4.67 -2.36
C SER A 54 29.97 4.51 -2.95
N VAL A 55 30.60 5.62 -3.37
CA VAL A 55 31.99 5.62 -3.86
C VAL A 55 32.94 5.26 -2.73
N TRP A 56 32.87 5.97 -1.61
CA TRP A 56 33.68 5.72 -0.42
C TRP A 56 33.54 4.28 0.09
N LEU A 57 32.30 3.77 0.20
CA LEU A 57 32.03 2.40 0.65
C LEU A 57 32.74 1.34 -0.20
N ASN A 58 32.74 1.50 -1.54
CA ASN A 58 33.27 0.50 -2.46
C ASN A 58 34.79 0.61 -2.68
N ASN A 59 35.35 1.83 -2.67
CA ASN A 59 36.73 2.10 -3.07
C ASN A 59 37.67 2.25 -1.87
N GLU A 60 37.14 2.61 -0.69
CA GLU A 60 37.95 2.84 0.50
C GLU A 60 37.56 1.91 1.66
N TYR A 61 36.26 1.96 2.07
CA TYR A 61 35.85 1.26 3.29
C TYR A 61 35.95 -0.26 3.15
N ILE A 62 35.38 -0.86 2.11
CA ILE A 62 35.41 -2.33 1.95
C ILE A 62 36.81 -2.86 1.71
N PRO A 63 37.67 -2.24 0.87
CA PRO A 63 39.05 -2.68 0.72
C PRO A 63 39.87 -2.69 2.02
N ASN A 64 39.65 -1.65 2.86
CA ASN A 64 40.32 -1.52 4.15
C ASN A 64 39.68 -2.35 5.28
N ASN A 65 38.55 -3.00 5.03
CA ASN A 65 37.82 -3.84 5.98
C ASN A 65 37.42 -5.19 5.34
N PRO A 66 38.33 -6.16 5.20
CA PRO A 66 38.08 -7.43 4.51
C PRO A 66 36.91 -8.23 5.09
N ASP A 67 36.62 -8.08 6.40
CA ASP A 67 35.47 -8.67 7.08
C ASP A 67 34.10 -8.14 6.56
N LYS A 68 34.11 -7.07 5.77
CA LYS A 68 32.91 -6.48 5.11
C LYS A 68 32.78 -6.85 3.62
N ALA A 69 33.68 -7.67 3.08
CA ALA A 69 33.65 -8.09 1.67
C ALA A 69 32.30 -8.72 1.25
N TRP A 70 31.58 -9.35 2.18
CA TRP A 70 30.25 -9.91 1.95
C TRP A 70 29.21 -8.92 1.44
N ILE A 71 29.42 -7.60 1.60
CA ILE A 71 28.53 -6.55 1.04
C ILE A 71 28.53 -6.62 -0.50
N LYS A 72 29.66 -7.00 -1.12
CA LYS A 72 29.81 -7.14 -2.58
C LYS A 72 29.22 -8.44 -3.14
N GLU A 73 28.88 -9.43 -2.30
CA GLU A 73 28.34 -10.72 -2.74
C GLU A 73 26.86 -10.68 -3.15
N VAL A 74 26.20 -9.53 -3.00
CA VAL A 74 24.79 -9.32 -3.37
C VAL A 74 24.67 -8.35 -4.55
N TYR A 75 23.47 -8.25 -5.10
CA TYR A 75 23.20 -7.37 -6.25
C TYR A 75 23.52 -5.90 -5.93
N SER A 76 24.53 -5.33 -6.58
CA SER A 76 25.06 -3.99 -6.31
C SER A 76 24.02 -2.86 -6.44
N LYS A 77 23.06 -2.97 -7.39
CA LYS A 77 21.99 -1.98 -7.55
C LYS A 77 21.01 -1.99 -6.37
N ALA A 78 20.79 -3.15 -5.71
CA ALA A 78 19.99 -3.20 -4.48
C ALA A 78 20.70 -2.48 -3.33
N VAL A 79 22.02 -2.63 -3.22
CA VAL A 79 22.86 -1.94 -2.22
C VAL A 79 22.82 -0.43 -2.45
N LYS A 80 23.08 0.02 -3.69
CA LYS A 80 23.00 1.45 -4.07
C LYS A 80 21.64 2.05 -3.76
N ARG A 81 20.54 1.36 -4.12
CA ARG A 81 19.19 1.83 -3.80
C ARG A 81 18.95 1.97 -2.29
N SER A 82 19.53 1.08 -1.50
CA SER A 82 19.42 1.15 -0.04
C SER A 82 20.12 2.38 0.55
N ILE A 83 21.26 2.80 -0.03
CA ILE A 83 21.95 4.05 0.31
C ILE A 83 21.10 5.25 -0.09
N GLU A 84 20.54 5.26 -1.30
CA GLU A 84 19.64 6.31 -1.80
C GLU A 84 18.39 6.45 -0.92
N ASP A 85 17.81 5.35 -0.45
CA ASP A 85 16.68 5.35 0.48
C ASP A 85 17.06 6.03 1.82
N GLY A 86 18.28 5.83 2.30
CA GLY A 86 18.82 6.51 3.48
C GLY A 86 19.02 8.01 3.25
N CYS A 87 19.60 8.37 2.11
CA CYS A 87 19.77 9.76 1.68
C CYS A 87 18.42 10.49 1.57
N THR A 88 17.45 9.85 0.92
CA THR A 88 16.08 10.36 0.80
C THR A 88 15.41 10.56 2.16
N ALA A 89 15.65 9.65 3.12
CA ALA A 89 15.11 9.78 4.47
C ALA A 89 15.65 11.03 5.19
N PHE A 90 16.95 11.32 5.08
CA PHE A 90 17.53 12.55 5.60
C PHE A 90 17.03 13.80 4.85
N THR A 91 16.93 13.74 3.53
CA THR A 91 16.40 14.86 2.74
C THR A 91 14.97 15.24 3.18
N ARG A 92 14.11 14.26 3.46
CA ARG A 92 12.76 14.51 3.98
C ARG A 92 12.79 15.08 5.38
N PHE A 93 13.70 14.64 6.24
CA PHE A 93 13.89 15.19 7.58
C PHE A 93 14.29 16.66 7.51
N PHE A 94 15.31 17.02 6.73
CA PHE A 94 15.76 18.41 6.58
C PHE A 94 14.69 19.32 5.93
N LYS A 95 13.80 18.75 5.12
CA LYS A 95 12.63 19.46 4.56
C LYS A 95 11.41 19.49 5.52
N HIS A 96 11.55 19.07 6.76
CA HIS A 96 10.46 18.97 7.74
C HIS A 96 9.26 18.12 7.30
N GLN A 97 9.47 17.19 6.37
CA GLN A 97 8.44 16.27 5.85
C GLN A 97 8.32 14.98 6.66
N SER A 98 9.29 14.66 7.50
CA SER A 98 9.31 13.45 8.33
C SER A 98 10.18 13.65 9.58
N ASP A 99 9.96 12.78 10.59
CA ASP A 99 10.87 12.67 11.73
C ASP A 99 12.27 12.21 11.31
N PHE A 100 13.23 12.32 12.27
CA PHE A 100 14.59 11.82 12.10
C PHE A 100 14.61 10.34 11.64
N PRO A 101 15.46 9.98 10.66
CA PRO A 101 15.51 8.63 10.11
C PRO A 101 15.78 7.56 11.16
N LYS A 102 14.96 6.50 11.20
CA LYS A 102 15.06 5.40 12.17
C LYS A 102 15.80 4.21 11.58
N PHE A 103 16.63 3.54 12.38
CA PHE A 103 17.28 2.30 12.00
C PHE A 103 16.27 1.20 11.65
N LYS A 104 16.54 0.50 10.55
CA LYS A 104 15.75 -0.65 10.12
C LYS A 104 16.11 -1.90 10.92
N LYS A 105 15.10 -2.55 11.51
CA LYS A 105 15.26 -3.76 12.35
C LYS A 105 14.74 -5.01 11.62
N LYS A 106 15.46 -6.15 11.76
CA LYS A 106 15.04 -7.45 11.21
C LYS A 106 13.67 -7.84 11.74
N GLY A 107 12.75 -8.19 10.84
CA GLY A 107 11.39 -8.63 11.19
C GLY A 107 10.43 -7.53 11.70
N LYS A 108 10.86 -6.25 11.71
CA LYS A 108 10.03 -5.08 12.03
C LYS A 108 9.94 -4.10 10.87
N SER A 109 11.05 -3.90 10.13
CA SER A 109 11.12 -2.95 9.02
C SER A 109 10.93 -3.64 7.67
N ASP A 110 10.18 -3.01 6.76
CA ASP A 110 9.98 -3.49 5.38
C ASP A 110 11.19 -3.08 4.53
N VAL A 111 12.17 -3.98 4.43
CA VAL A 111 13.32 -3.83 3.54
C VAL A 111 13.12 -4.73 2.33
N LYS A 112 13.32 -4.17 1.13
CA LYS A 112 13.08 -4.86 -0.13
C LYS A 112 14.38 -5.05 -0.90
N MET A 113 14.47 -6.10 -1.69
CA MET A 113 15.50 -6.29 -2.69
C MET A 113 15.05 -5.55 -3.96
N TYR A 114 15.71 -4.45 -4.31
CA TYR A 114 15.48 -3.71 -5.55
C TYR A 114 16.24 -4.36 -6.71
N PHE A 115 15.65 -4.32 -7.90
CA PHE A 115 16.32 -4.68 -9.15
C PHE A 115 15.87 -3.76 -10.29
N VAL A 116 16.75 -3.61 -11.28
CA VAL A 116 16.52 -2.74 -12.44
C VAL A 116 16.94 -3.48 -13.70
N ARG A 117 16.29 -3.19 -14.81
CA ARG A 117 16.69 -3.65 -16.13
C ARG A 117 17.88 -2.83 -16.61
N ASN A 118 19.05 -3.45 -16.70
CA ASN A 118 20.24 -2.86 -17.34
C ASN A 118 20.29 -3.26 -18.82
N ASN A 119 20.00 -4.54 -19.10
CA ASN A 119 19.99 -5.10 -20.46
C ASN A 119 18.61 -5.68 -20.80
N PRO A 120 18.24 -5.80 -22.08
CA PRO A 120 16.98 -6.41 -22.49
C PRO A 120 16.71 -7.80 -21.91
N LYS A 121 17.76 -8.59 -21.67
CA LYS A 121 17.69 -9.97 -21.15
C LYS A 121 17.57 -10.06 -19.62
N ASP A 122 17.65 -8.95 -18.89
CA ASP A 122 17.72 -8.97 -17.42
C ASP A 122 16.38 -9.16 -16.73
N CYS A 123 15.32 -8.54 -17.24
CA CYS A 123 13.99 -8.56 -16.65
C CYS A 123 12.98 -9.04 -17.68
N VAL A 124 12.88 -10.34 -17.86
CA VAL A 124 11.98 -10.97 -18.82
C VAL A 124 10.80 -11.59 -18.08
N CYS A 125 9.58 -11.30 -18.51
CA CYS A 125 8.36 -11.89 -17.97
C CYS A 125 7.74 -12.84 -19.00
N GLU A 126 7.47 -14.06 -18.57
CA GLU A 126 6.63 -15.03 -19.23
C GLU A 126 5.33 -15.23 -18.45
N ARG A 127 4.38 -15.91 -19.01
CA ARG A 127 3.05 -16.14 -18.42
C ARG A 127 3.10 -16.64 -16.96
N HIS A 128 4.08 -17.46 -16.60
CA HIS A 128 4.14 -18.13 -15.29
C HIS A 128 5.43 -17.93 -14.52
N ARG A 129 6.41 -17.21 -15.09
CA ARG A 129 7.72 -16.95 -14.46
C ARG A 129 8.30 -15.60 -14.86
N LEU A 130 9.10 -15.06 -13.96
CA LEU A 130 9.79 -13.78 -14.12
C LEU A 130 11.30 -14.02 -13.93
N LYS A 131 12.12 -13.52 -14.85
CA LYS A 131 13.58 -13.50 -14.69
C LYS A 131 13.95 -12.25 -13.88
N ILE A 132 14.61 -12.48 -12.75
CA ILE A 132 15.05 -11.40 -11.85
C ILE A 132 16.59 -11.45 -11.80
N PRO A 133 17.29 -10.32 -11.95
CA PRO A 133 18.75 -10.27 -11.82
C PRO A 133 19.24 -10.95 -10.56
N THR A 134 20.28 -11.75 -10.65
CA THR A 134 20.90 -12.58 -9.59
C THR A 134 20.06 -13.74 -9.03
N LEU A 135 18.74 -13.75 -9.24
CA LEU A 135 17.86 -14.86 -8.84
C LEU A 135 17.58 -15.83 -9.99
N GLY A 136 17.71 -15.38 -11.25
CA GLY A 136 17.26 -16.16 -12.41
C GLY A 136 15.74 -16.22 -12.53
N TRP A 137 15.22 -17.32 -13.07
CA TRP A 137 13.79 -17.53 -13.27
C TRP A 137 13.10 -17.89 -11.95
N VAL A 138 12.08 -17.11 -11.60
CA VAL A 138 11.23 -17.30 -10.41
C VAL A 138 9.79 -17.50 -10.85
N ARG A 139 9.11 -18.52 -10.31
CA ARG A 139 7.68 -18.78 -10.61
C ARG A 139 6.81 -17.72 -9.96
N ILE A 140 5.83 -17.22 -10.73
CA ILE A 140 4.75 -16.35 -10.25
C ILE A 140 3.47 -17.16 -10.01
N LYS A 141 2.70 -16.82 -8.98
CA LYS A 141 1.46 -17.56 -8.67
C LYS A 141 0.31 -17.17 -9.59
N GLU A 142 0.16 -15.90 -9.88
CA GLU A 142 -0.92 -15.35 -10.70
C GLU A 142 -0.48 -15.35 -12.16
N LYS A 143 -0.71 -16.47 -12.85
CA LYS A 143 -0.29 -16.66 -14.25
C LYS A 143 -0.93 -15.62 -15.18
N GLY A 144 -0.13 -14.93 -15.97
CA GLY A 144 -0.59 -13.92 -16.94
C GLY A 144 -1.03 -12.58 -16.32
N TYR A 145 -0.84 -12.39 -15.00
CA TYR A 145 -1.19 -11.13 -14.35
C TYR A 145 -0.21 -10.00 -14.71
N ILE A 146 1.08 -10.32 -14.83
CA ILE A 146 2.08 -9.38 -15.34
C ILE A 146 2.11 -9.52 -16.86
N PRO A 147 2.01 -8.42 -17.63
CA PRO A 147 2.15 -8.45 -19.07
C PRO A 147 3.48 -9.08 -19.51
N THR A 148 3.45 -9.89 -20.57
CA THR A 148 4.62 -10.66 -20.97
C THR A 148 5.56 -9.82 -21.85
N THR A 149 6.86 -10.11 -21.75
CA THR A 149 7.85 -9.43 -22.58
C THR A 149 7.72 -9.79 -24.07
N LYS A 150 7.14 -10.97 -24.38
CA LYS A 150 6.84 -11.38 -25.76
C LYS A 150 5.78 -10.49 -26.43
N ASP A 151 4.85 -9.95 -25.64
CA ASP A 151 3.81 -9.04 -26.12
C ASP A 151 4.31 -7.57 -26.23
N GLY A 152 5.63 -7.36 -26.19
CA GLY A 152 6.25 -6.04 -26.35
C GLY A 152 6.33 -5.20 -25.06
N TYR A 153 5.89 -5.72 -23.91
CA TYR A 153 5.92 -4.98 -22.65
C TYR A 153 7.31 -4.99 -22.01
N VAL A 154 7.69 -3.84 -21.47
CA VAL A 154 9.03 -3.61 -20.91
C VAL A 154 8.97 -3.43 -19.40
N ILE A 155 9.65 -4.33 -18.65
CA ILE A 155 9.87 -4.14 -17.23
C ILE A 155 11.06 -3.21 -17.01
N LYS A 156 10.85 -2.04 -16.43
CA LYS A 156 11.91 -1.07 -16.10
C LYS A 156 12.66 -1.42 -14.82
N SER A 157 11.94 -1.78 -13.78
CA SER A 157 12.51 -2.11 -12.47
C SER A 157 11.52 -2.91 -11.63
N GLY A 158 11.97 -3.37 -10.48
CA GLY A 158 11.08 -4.00 -9.52
C GLY A 158 11.68 -4.17 -8.14
N THR A 159 10.90 -4.73 -7.23
CA THR A 159 11.33 -5.06 -5.87
C THR A 159 10.81 -6.42 -5.46
N VAL A 160 11.66 -7.20 -4.77
CA VAL A 160 11.24 -8.41 -4.07
C VAL A 160 11.09 -8.09 -2.59
N SER A 161 9.97 -8.48 -2.00
CA SER A 161 9.64 -8.26 -0.59
C SER A 161 9.17 -9.56 0.09
N ILE A 162 9.30 -9.61 1.43
CA ILE A 162 8.84 -10.74 2.24
C ILE A 162 7.80 -10.22 3.22
N LYS A 163 6.60 -10.80 3.20
CA LYS A 163 5.54 -10.46 4.16
C LYS A 163 4.89 -11.74 4.70
N ALA A 164 4.93 -11.94 6.01
CA ALA A 164 4.35 -13.12 6.67
C ALA A 164 4.82 -14.46 6.08
N ASP A 165 6.14 -14.58 5.81
CA ASP A 165 6.79 -15.76 5.23
C ASP A 165 6.35 -16.08 3.77
N ARG A 166 5.79 -15.07 3.09
CA ARG A 166 5.47 -15.13 1.66
C ARG A 166 6.33 -14.14 0.90
N TYR A 167 6.66 -14.48 -0.33
CA TYR A 167 7.51 -13.68 -1.20
C TYR A 167 6.66 -13.00 -2.27
N TYR A 168 6.88 -11.72 -2.48
CA TYR A 168 6.18 -10.92 -3.47
C TYR A 168 7.16 -10.20 -4.36
N VAL A 169 6.83 -10.12 -5.63
CA VAL A 169 7.51 -9.22 -6.56
C VAL A 169 6.55 -8.09 -6.94
N SER A 170 7.07 -6.87 -6.98
CA SER A 170 6.39 -5.73 -7.58
C SER A 170 7.26 -5.24 -8.72
N VAL A 171 6.74 -5.21 -9.94
CA VAL A 171 7.44 -4.76 -11.14
C VAL A 171 6.80 -3.49 -11.69
N LEU A 172 7.62 -2.59 -12.18
CA LEU A 172 7.20 -1.40 -12.91
C LEU A 172 7.29 -1.70 -14.41
N VAL A 173 6.15 -1.72 -15.07
CA VAL A 173 6.01 -2.06 -16.49
C VAL A 173 5.64 -0.80 -17.27
N GLU A 174 6.29 -0.59 -18.40
CA GLU A 174 5.90 0.41 -19.37
C GLU A 174 4.80 -0.17 -20.26
N LEU A 175 3.65 0.48 -20.25
CA LEU A 175 2.50 0.15 -21.07
C LEU A 175 2.36 1.18 -22.19
N PRO A 176 1.83 0.81 -23.35
CA PRO A 176 1.44 1.80 -24.34
C PRO A 176 0.41 2.77 -23.74
N ASP A 177 0.40 3.99 -24.21
CA ASP A 177 -0.60 4.96 -23.78
C ASP A 177 -1.96 4.50 -24.30
N ASN A 178 -2.89 4.29 -23.37
CA ASN A 178 -4.27 4.00 -23.75
C ASN A 178 -4.85 5.26 -24.39
N LYS A 179 -5.43 5.09 -25.59
CA LYS A 179 -6.32 6.11 -26.13
C LYS A 179 -7.42 6.36 -25.10
N THR A 180 -7.72 7.62 -24.84
CA THR A 180 -8.83 8.03 -23.98
C THR A 180 -10.08 7.24 -24.37
N ALA A 181 -10.57 6.42 -23.46
CA ALA A 181 -11.84 5.74 -23.66
C ALA A 181 -12.93 6.81 -23.75
N ASP A 182 -13.82 6.67 -24.72
CA ASP A 182 -15.00 7.54 -24.81
C ASP A 182 -15.95 7.16 -23.66
N ASN A 183 -15.89 7.93 -22.58
CA ASN A 183 -16.71 7.72 -21.39
C ASN A 183 -17.90 8.66 -21.48
N SER A 184 -18.91 8.26 -22.24
CA SER A 184 -20.13 9.06 -22.51
C SER A 184 -21.24 8.88 -21.49
N ASN A 185 -21.10 7.93 -20.56
CA ASN A 185 -22.14 7.63 -19.57
C ASN A 185 -22.22 8.73 -18.51
N GLU A 186 -23.40 8.85 -17.89
CA GLU A 186 -23.64 9.78 -16.79
C GLU A 186 -22.60 9.61 -15.67
N GLY A 187 -22.17 10.73 -15.09
CA GLY A 187 -21.29 10.73 -13.94
C GLY A 187 -21.94 10.10 -12.71
N ILE A 188 -21.14 9.63 -11.77
CA ILE A 188 -21.60 8.99 -10.54
C ILE A 188 -21.00 9.63 -9.29
N GLY A 189 -21.81 9.72 -8.22
CA GLY A 189 -21.38 10.07 -6.88
C GLY A 189 -21.26 8.83 -6.00
N ILE A 190 -20.28 8.82 -5.10
CA ILE A 190 -20.02 7.71 -4.17
C ILE A 190 -19.90 8.26 -2.75
N ASP A 191 -20.85 7.88 -1.88
CA ASP A 191 -20.77 8.10 -0.45
C ASP A 191 -20.08 6.90 0.24
N LEU A 192 -19.08 7.18 1.08
CA LEU A 192 -18.28 6.16 1.79
C LEU A 192 -18.68 6.13 3.27
N GLY A 193 -19.12 4.95 3.74
CA GLY A 193 -19.68 4.81 5.07
C GLY A 193 -19.09 3.68 5.92
N LEU A 194 -19.50 3.66 7.20
CA LEU A 194 -19.18 2.58 8.15
C LEU A 194 -20.28 1.51 8.23
N LYS A 195 -21.54 1.86 7.93
CA LYS A 195 -22.68 0.92 7.87
C LYS A 195 -22.54 0.05 6.63
N ASP A 196 -22.60 0.65 5.50
CA ASP A 196 -22.24 0.12 4.19
C ASP A 196 -20.87 0.71 3.79
N PHE A 197 -20.15 0.05 2.93
CA PHE A 197 -18.81 0.49 2.51
C PHE A 197 -18.88 1.67 1.54
N ALA A 198 -19.79 1.57 0.57
CA ALA A 198 -20.01 2.61 -0.41
C ALA A 198 -21.47 2.55 -0.91
N THR A 199 -22.11 3.70 -1.03
CA THR A 199 -23.39 3.88 -1.71
C THR A 199 -23.16 4.71 -2.96
N VAL A 200 -23.64 4.24 -4.10
CA VAL A 200 -23.43 4.85 -5.41
C VAL A 200 -24.72 5.46 -5.93
N SER A 201 -24.66 6.60 -6.59
CA SER A 201 -25.82 7.33 -7.12
C SER A 201 -26.64 6.56 -8.16
N ASN A 202 -26.12 5.46 -8.71
CA ASN A 202 -26.85 4.55 -9.58
C ASN A 202 -27.73 3.53 -8.82
N GLY A 203 -27.92 3.70 -7.51
CA GLY A 203 -28.70 2.81 -6.64
C GLY A 203 -27.93 1.63 -6.06
N LYS A 204 -26.68 1.41 -6.46
CA LYS A 204 -25.91 0.27 -5.99
C LYS A 204 -25.27 0.55 -4.63
N THR A 205 -25.42 -0.40 -3.70
CA THR A 205 -24.82 -0.34 -2.37
C THR A 205 -23.86 -1.49 -2.15
N TYR A 206 -22.63 -1.19 -1.74
CA TYR A 206 -21.59 -2.14 -1.37
C TYR A 206 -21.55 -2.34 0.13
N LYS A 207 -21.84 -3.55 0.58
CA LYS A 207 -21.90 -3.87 2.02
C LYS A 207 -20.53 -3.79 2.68
N ASN A 208 -20.50 -3.48 3.98
CA ASN A 208 -19.28 -3.48 4.75
C ASN A 208 -18.74 -4.90 4.95
N ILE A 209 -17.67 -5.27 4.24
CA ILE A 209 -17.05 -6.60 4.29
C ILE A 209 -16.60 -7.00 5.70
N ASN A 210 -16.26 -6.01 6.56
CA ASN A 210 -15.83 -6.26 7.93
C ASN A 210 -16.93 -6.87 8.81
N LYS A 211 -18.20 -6.74 8.41
CA LYS A 211 -19.35 -7.35 9.09
C LYS A 211 -19.58 -8.80 8.67
N SER A 212 -18.85 -9.33 7.66
CA SER A 212 -19.00 -10.69 7.19
C SER A 212 -18.60 -11.74 8.26
N ALA A 213 -19.30 -12.87 8.29
CA ALA A 213 -18.99 -13.96 9.20
C ALA A 213 -17.53 -14.45 9.07
N LYS A 214 -17.02 -14.47 7.85
CA LYS A 214 -15.62 -14.86 7.54
C LYS A 214 -14.61 -13.95 8.22
N LEU A 215 -14.75 -12.63 8.12
CA LEU A 215 -13.81 -11.68 8.74
C LEU A 215 -13.96 -11.66 10.26
N LYS A 216 -15.19 -11.70 10.79
CA LYS A 216 -15.43 -11.82 12.23
C LYS A 216 -14.75 -13.08 12.83
N LYS A 217 -14.82 -14.23 12.15
CA LYS A 217 -14.13 -15.46 12.56
C LYS A 217 -12.60 -15.30 12.59
N LEU A 218 -12.03 -14.68 11.54
CA LEU A 218 -10.59 -14.42 11.45
C LEU A 218 -10.13 -13.42 12.52
N GLU A 219 -10.91 -12.39 12.81
CA GLU A 219 -10.59 -11.41 13.87
C GLU A 219 -10.63 -12.05 15.26
N LYS A 220 -11.63 -12.90 15.55
CA LYS A 220 -11.67 -13.68 16.80
C LYS A 220 -10.44 -14.60 16.92
N GLN A 221 -10.05 -15.27 15.83
CA GLN A 221 -8.84 -16.09 15.79
C GLN A 221 -7.59 -15.23 16.02
N LEU A 222 -7.49 -14.07 15.39
CA LEU A 222 -6.37 -13.15 15.57
C LEU A 222 -6.21 -12.73 17.03
N ILE A 223 -7.27 -12.33 17.69
CA ILE A 223 -7.27 -11.95 19.12
C ILE A 223 -6.75 -13.11 19.98
N ARG A 224 -7.20 -14.34 19.71
CA ARG A 224 -6.76 -15.54 20.45
C ARG A 224 -5.25 -15.78 20.27
N GLU A 225 -4.75 -15.70 19.02
CA GLU A 225 -3.33 -15.89 18.74
C GLU A 225 -2.45 -14.75 19.29
N GLN A 226 -2.97 -13.51 19.33
CA GLN A 226 -2.30 -12.39 19.98
C GLN A 226 -2.19 -12.57 21.49
N ARG A 227 -3.26 -12.98 22.16
CA ARG A 227 -3.23 -13.32 23.62
C ARG A 227 -2.24 -14.44 23.91
N SER A 228 -2.17 -15.48 23.06
CA SER A 228 -1.17 -16.54 23.17
C SER A 228 0.25 -16.01 23.01
N LEU A 229 0.46 -15.06 22.08
CA LEU A 229 1.77 -14.42 21.88
C LEU A 229 2.18 -13.57 23.10
N SER A 230 1.26 -12.79 23.67
CA SER A 230 1.53 -11.96 24.86
C SER A 230 1.96 -12.83 26.04
N ARG A 231 1.20 -13.90 26.34
CA ARG A 231 1.56 -14.85 27.40
C ARG A 231 2.94 -15.47 27.20
N LYS A 232 3.31 -15.81 25.95
CA LYS A 232 4.65 -16.33 25.64
C LYS A 232 5.75 -15.31 25.87
N TYR A 233 5.49 -14.02 25.65
CA TYR A 233 6.44 -12.97 25.99
C TYR A 233 6.57 -12.75 27.49
N GLU A 234 5.46 -12.77 28.22
CA GLU A 234 5.42 -12.64 29.70
C GLU A 234 6.19 -13.77 30.37
N ASN A 235 6.00 -15.01 29.91
CA ASN A 235 6.67 -16.20 30.46
C ASN A 235 8.09 -16.40 29.93
N SER A 236 8.59 -15.53 29.05
CA SER A 236 9.93 -15.67 28.44
C SER A 236 11.01 -15.18 29.39
N GLN A 237 11.87 -16.08 29.89
CA GLN A 237 13.07 -15.70 30.63
C GLN A 237 14.18 -15.26 29.67
N LYS A 238 15.01 -14.31 30.11
CA LYS A 238 16.16 -13.86 29.34
C LYS A 238 17.19 -15.00 29.20
N GLY A 239 17.49 -15.39 27.95
CA GLY A 239 18.56 -16.36 27.68
C GLY A 239 18.13 -17.67 27.01
N GLU A 240 16.88 -18.12 27.18
CA GLU A 240 16.41 -19.40 26.63
C GLU A 240 16.16 -19.38 25.11
N SER A 241 16.94 -20.16 24.36
CA SER A 241 16.84 -20.27 22.89
C SER A 241 15.55 -20.95 22.42
N THR A 242 15.07 -21.96 23.15
CA THR A 242 13.84 -22.72 22.83
C THR A 242 12.59 -21.87 22.93
N GLN A 243 12.51 -21.00 23.92
CA GLN A 243 11.39 -20.05 24.06
C GLN A 243 11.39 -19.02 22.92
N ARG A 244 12.56 -18.55 22.47
CA ARG A 244 12.68 -17.63 21.34
C ARG A 244 12.11 -18.23 20.04
N ALA A 245 12.40 -19.51 19.75
CA ALA A 245 11.88 -20.21 18.58
C ALA A 245 10.35 -20.32 18.61
N ASN A 246 9.77 -20.66 19.78
CA ASN A 246 8.31 -20.74 19.97
C ASN A 246 7.61 -19.39 19.85
N ILE A 247 8.22 -18.30 20.35
CA ILE A 247 7.74 -16.93 20.16
C ILE A 247 7.75 -16.55 18.68
N GLN A 248 8.82 -16.87 17.93
CA GLN A 248 8.90 -16.59 16.51
C GLN A 248 7.84 -17.35 15.69
N LYS A 249 7.59 -18.62 16.00
CA LYS A 249 6.51 -19.42 15.39
C LYS A 249 5.14 -18.78 15.64
N GLN A 250 4.88 -18.37 16.90
CA GLN A 250 3.61 -17.73 17.27
C GLN A 250 3.45 -16.35 16.60
N LYS A 251 4.50 -15.54 16.59
CA LYS A 251 4.54 -14.25 15.87
C LYS A 251 4.20 -14.41 14.41
N LEU A 252 4.75 -15.44 13.76
CA LEU A 252 4.46 -15.72 12.35
C LEU A 252 2.98 -16.08 12.13
N LYS A 253 2.34 -16.84 13.04
CA LYS A 253 0.88 -17.13 12.98
C LYS A 253 0.07 -15.84 13.02
N VAL A 254 0.37 -14.94 13.96
CA VAL A 254 -0.28 -13.62 14.07
C VAL A 254 -0.08 -12.81 12.79
N GLN A 255 1.14 -12.75 12.24
CA GLN A 255 1.43 -12.04 11.00
C GLN A 255 0.66 -12.62 9.80
N LYS A 256 0.54 -13.95 9.68
CA LYS A 256 -0.23 -14.62 8.62
C LYS A 256 -1.72 -14.27 8.70
N LEU A 257 -2.28 -14.19 9.90
CA LEU A 257 -3.69 -13.80 10.10
C LEU A 257 -3.93 -12.33 9.73
N HIS A 258 -3.08 -11.41 10.20
CA HIS A 258 -3.15 -10.01 9.79
C HIS A 258 -3.09 -9.87 8.28
N HIS A 259 -2.15 -10.56 7.64
CA HIS A 259 -2.00 -10.50 6.18
C HIS A 259 -3.21 -11.07 5.44
N ARG A 260 -3.81 -12.15 5.95
CA ARG A 260 -5.03 -12.74 5.37
C ARG A 260 -6.23 -11.79 5.46
N ILE A 261 -6.43 -11.14 6.62
CA ILE A 261 -7.48 -10.14 6.82
C ILE A 261 -7.27 -8.94 5.88
N ASP A 262 -6.05 -8.43 5.81
CA ASP A 262 -5.66 -7.32 4.94
C ASP A 262 -5.92 -7.63 3.46
N ASN A 263 -5.55 -8.82 3.00
CA ASN A 263 -5.79 -9.26 1.63
C ASN A 263 -7.27 -9.35 1.27
N ILE A 264 -8.13 -9.86 2.18
CA ILE A 264 -9.58 -9.93 1.94
C ILE A 264 -10.17 -8.53 1.78
N ARG A 265 -9.77 -7.57 2.63
CA ARG A 265 -10.20 -6.17 2.52
C ARG A 265 -9.74 -5.52 1.24
N THR A 266 -8.48 -5.71 0.88
CA THR A 266 -7.89 -5.18 -0.36
C THR A 266 -8.53 -5.79 -1.61
N ASP A 267 -8.81 -7.09 -1.62
CA ASP A 267 -9.50 -7.77 -2.73
C ASP A 267 -10.92 -7.22 -2.91
N TYR A 268 -11.63 -7.03 -1.80
CA TYR A 268 -12.96 -6.43 -1.81
C TYR A 268 -12.94 -5.02 -2.43
N ILE A 269 -12.02 -4.16 -1.98
CA ILE A 269 -11.84 -2.82 -2.53
C ILE A 269 -11.55 -2.88 -4.05
N ASN A 270 -10.64 -3.76 -4.46
CA ASN A 270 -10.29 -3.90 -5.88
C ASN A 270 -11.50 -4.31 -6.73
N LYS A 271 -12.32 -5.25 -6.24
CA LYS A 271 -13.54 -5.71 -6.93
C LYS A 271 -14.59 -4.60 -7.01
N THR A 272 -14.82 -3.89 -5.91
CA THR A 272 -15.73 -2.74 -5.87
C THR A 272 -15.32 -1.67 -6.89
N ILE A 273 -14.04 -1.27 -6.90
CA ILE A 273 -13.54 -0.29 -7.87
C ILE A 273 -13.67 -0.79 -9.31
N ALA A 274 -13.30 -2.06 -9.57
CA ALA A 274 -13.40 -2.63 -10.91
C ALA A 274 -14.84 -2.65 -11.42
N GLU A 275 -15.81 -2.93 -10.56
CA GLU A 275 -17.22 -2.96 -10.88
C GLU A 275 -17.77 -1.55 -11.15
N ILE A 276 -17.37 -0.56 -10.36
CA ILE A 276 -17.73 0.86 -10.56
C ILE A 276 -17.15 1.37 -11.89
N VAL A 277 -15.86 1.19 -12.13
CA VAL A 277 -15.19 1.66 -13.35
C VAL A 277 -15.71 0.95 -14.61
N LYS A 278 -16.17 -0.31 -14.49
CA LYS A 278 -16.76 -1.07 -15.61
C LYS A 278 -18.01 -0.39 -16.18
N THR A 279 -18.71 0.44 -15.40
CA THR A 279 -19.88 1.21 -15.91
C THR A 279 -19.50 2.38 -16.81
N LYS A 280 -18.18 2.67 -16.97
CA LYS A 280 -17.61 3.73 -17.82
C LYS A 280 -18.27 5.10 -17.60
N PRO A 281 -18.38 5.61 -16.36
CA PRO A 281 -18.93 6.92 -16.14
C PRO A 281 -18.00 8.01 -16.69
N SER A 282 -18.53 9.16 -17.10
CA SER A 282 -17.72 10.31 -17.52
C SER A 282 -16.88 10.87 -16.37
N TYR A 283 -17.44 10.88 -15.15
CA TYR A 283 -16.72 11.25 -13.93
C TYR A 283 -17.22 10.46 -12.73
N ILE A 284 -16.40 10.44 -11.68
CA ILE A 284 -16.73 9.90 -10.36
C ILE A 284 -16.47 10.97 -9.31
N THR A 285 -17.46 11.28 -8.47
CA THR A 285 -17.31 12.26 -7.38
C THR A 285 -17.31 11.56 -6.01
N ILE A 286 -16.33 11.89 -5.17
CA ILE A 286 -16.17 11.39 -3.79
C ILE A 286 -15.93 12.54 -2.82
N GLU A 287 -16.13 12.31 -1.52
CA GLU A 287 -15.76 13.27 -0.46
C GLU A 287 -14.25 13.20 -0.10
N ASP A 288 -13.67 14.35 0.30
CA ASP A 288 -12.36 14.40 0.97
C ASP A 288 -12.49 14.01 2.45
N LEU A 289 -12.53 12.71 2.72
CA LEU A 289 -12.66 12.18 4.08
C LEU A 289 -11.40 12.48 4.91
N ASN A 290 -11.55 13.19 6.02
CA ASN A 290 -10.49 13.37 7.00
C ASN A 290 -10.27 12.10 7.84
N VAL A 291 -9.71 11.05 7.23
CA VAL A 291 -9.47 9.75 7.88
C VAL A 291 -8.63 9.89 9.14
N LYS A 292 -7.61 10.76 9.15
CA LYS A 292 -6.78 11.01 10.34
C LYS A 292 -7.60 11.60 11.49
N GLY A 293 -8.48 12.56 11.21
CA GLY A 293 -9.39 13.14 12.19
C GLY A 293 -10.38 12.10 12.73
N MET A 294 -10.99 11.31 11.84
CA MET A 294 -11.93 10.23 12.23
C MET A 294 -11.27 9.18 13.13
N MET A 295 -10.00 8.87 12.93
CA MET A 295 -9.25 7.91 13.75
C MET A 295 -8.91 8.41 15.16
N LYS A 296 -9.01 9.72 15.45
CA LYS A 296 -8.86 10.26 16.81
C LYS A 296 -10.00 9.84 17.74
N ASN A 297 -11.18 9.56 17.19
CA ASN A 297 -12.31 9.02 17.96
C ASN A 297 -12.05 7.55 18.32
N ARG A 298 -11.78 7.26 19.60
CA ARG A 298 -11.44 5.93 20.12
C ARG A 298 -12.50 4.86 19.82
N HIS A 299 -13.78 5.23 19.79
CA HIS A 299 -14.90 4.31 19.52
C HIS A 299 -14.99 3.91 18.04
N LEU A 300 -14.60 4.79 17.11
CA LEU A 300 -14.70 4.58 15.67
C LEU A 300 -13.37 4.21 15.00
N SER A 301 -12.24 4.47 15.66
CA SER A 301 -10.89 4.32 15.07
C SER A 301 -10.65 2.96 14.44
N LYS A 302 -11.03 1.87 15.13
CA LYS A 302 -10.89 0.50 14.59
C LYS A 302 -11.78 0.27 13.37
N ALA A 303 -13.02 0.76 13.38
CA ALA A 303 -13.94 0.63 12.27
C ALA A 303 -13.43 1.41 11.04
N VAL A 304 -13.03 2.68 11.23
CA VAL A 304 -12.46 3.54 10.18
C VAL A 304 -11.18 2.92 9.58
N ALA A 305 -10.23 2.49 10.42
CA ALA A 305 -9.00 1.83 9.96
C ALA A 305 -9.30 0.56 9.15
N SER A 306 -10.34 -0.20 9.53
CA SER A 306 -10.73 -1.44 8.86
C SER A 306 -11.36 -1.23 7.48
N GLN A 307 -11.96 -0.07 7.20
CA GLN A 307 -12.53 0.28 5.90
C GLN A 307 -11.47 0.62 4.84
N LYS A 308 -10.29 1.10 5.29
CA LYS A 308 -9.19 1.45 4.37
C LYS A 308 -9.60 2.52 3.32
N PHE A 309 -10.35 3.52 3.71
CA PHE A 309 -10.85 4.60 2.82
C PHE A 309 -9.74 5.27 2.01
N TYR A 310 -8.57 5.52 2.62
CA TYR A 310 -7.43 6.07 1.90
C TYR A 310 -6.93 5.13 0.78
N GLU A 311 -6.86 3.81 1.04
CA GLU A 311 -6.49 2.82 0.02
C GLU A 311 -7.51 2.78 -1.12
N PHE A 312 -8.81 2.89 -0.80
CA PHE A 312 -9.87 2.98 -1.80
C PHE A 312 -9.68 4.21 -2.70
N ARG A 313 -9.48 5.41 -2.14
CA ARG A 313 -9.27 6.66 -2.89
C ARG A 313 -8.09 6.54 -3.85
N ILE A 314 -6.91 6.13 -3.36
CA ILE A 314 -5.70 6.02 -4.19
C ILE A 314 -5.87 5.01 -5.33
N LYS A 315 -6.52 3.87 -5.06
CA LYS A 315 -6.76 2.85 -6.08
C LYS A 315 -7.83 3.27 -7.08
N LEU A 316 -8.87 3.96 -6.62
CA LEU A 316 -9.89 4.53 -7.49
C LEU A 316 -9.27 5.54 -8.43
N GLN A 317 -8.47 6.49 -7.93
CA GLN A 317 -7.76 7.47 -8.74
C GLN A 317 -6.87 6.80 -9.81
N ALA A 318 -6.07 5.80 -9.41
CA ALA A 318 -5.25 5.06 -10.37
C ALA A 318 -6.09 4.39 -11.47
N LYS A 319 -7.26 3.84 -11.11
CA LYS A 319 -8.18 3.21 -12.07
C LYS A 319 -8.90 4.22 -12.94
N CYS A 320 -9.30 5.35 -12.42
CA CYS A 320 -9.87 6.45 -13.18
C CYS A 320 -8.87 6.96 -14.22
N ASN A 321 -7.63 7.22 -13.83
CA ASN A 321 -6.57 7.64 -14.74
C ASN A 321 -6.28 6.60 -15.85
N GLU A 322 -6.33 5.29 -15.53
CA GLU A 322 -6.16 4.22 -16.51
C GLU A 322 -7.30 4.15 -17.54
N ASN A 323 -8.50 4.60 -17.19
CA ASN A 323 -9.69 4.48 -18.01
C ASN A 323 -10.21 5.84 -18.56
N GLY A 324 -9.46 6.92 -18.37
CA GLY A 324 -9.87 8.26 -18.82
C GLY A 324 -11.11 8.81 -18.11
N ILE A 325 -11.41 8.36 -16.89
CA ILE A 325 -12.52 8.81 -16.05
C ILE A 325 -12.01 9.96 -15.19
N GLU A 326 -12.74 11.07 -15.15
CA GLU A 326 -12.42 12.19 -14.25
C GLU A 326 -12.79 11.85 -12.81
N LEU A 327 -11.82 11.89 -11.88
CA LEU A 327 -12.09 11.75 -10.46
C LEU A 327 -12.23 13.14 -9.81
N ARG A 328 -13.42 13.45 -9.31
CA ARG A 328 -13.77 14.68 -8.62
C ARG A 328 -13.79 14.46 -7.12
N VAL A 329 -13.23 15.41 -6.38
CA VAL A 329 -13.20 15.37 -4.91
C VAL A 329 -13.84 16.63 -4.38
N VAL A 330 -14.95 16.49 -3.67
CA VAL A 330 -15.59 17.63 -3.01
C VAL A 330 -14.94 17.92 -1.67
N ASN A 331 -15.03 19.19 -1.25
CA ASN A 331 -14.49 19.60 0.04
C ASN A 331 -15.16 18.83 1.18
N ARG A 332 -14.42 18.53 2.24
CA ARG A 332 -14.87 17.80 3.44
C ARG A 332 -16.06 18.44 4.18
N TRP A 333 -16.30 19.69 3.95
CA TRP A 333 -17.43 20.45 4.54
C TRP A 333 -18.64 20.51 3.64
N TYR A 334 -18.57 19.92 2.44
CA TYR A 334 -19.70 19.82 1.55
C TYR A 334 -20.84 19.04 2.22
N PRO A 335 -22.05 19.65 2.37
CA PRO A 335 -23.13 19.05 3.15
C PRO A 335 -23.90 17.98 2.37
N SER A 336 -23.20 17.00 1.76
CA SER A 336 -23.77 15.97 0.89
C SER A 336 -24.98 15.28 1.50
N SER A 337 -24.89 14.84 2.75
CA SER A 337 -25.95 14.11 3.46
C SER A 337 -27.05 15.02 4.05
N LYS A 338 -26.79 16.32 4.18
CA LYS A 338 -27.72 17.29 4.75
C LYS A 338 -28.52 18.08 3.71
N THR A 339 -28.08 18.10 2.47
CA THR A 339 -28.71 18.79 1.36
C THR A 339 -29.81 17.92 0.75
N CYS A 340 -30.97 18.46 0.55
CA CYS A 340 -32.02 17.79 -0.18
C CYS A 340 -31.68 17.69 -1.67
N HIS A 341 -31.68 16.49 -2.21
CA HIS A 341 -31.37 16.33 -3.63
C HIS A 341 -32.38 17.00 -4.54
N CYS A 342 -33.69 17.04 -4.14
CA CYS A 342 -34.76 17.63 -4.93
C CYS A 342 -34.71 19.16 -4.92
N CYS A 343 -34.89 19.81 -3.75
CA CYS A 343 -35.01 21.26 -3.64
C CYS A 343 -33.76 22.00 -3.18
N LYS A 344 -32.65 21.32 -2.98
CA LYS A 344 -31.34 21.82 -2.51
C LYS A 344 -31.37 22.50 -1.13
N ASN A 345 -32.47 22.44 -0.38
CA ASN A 345 -32.55 22.97 0.98
C ASN A 345 -31.66 22.14 1.94
N ILE A 346 -31.00 22.82 2.89
CA ILE A 346 -30.04 22.18 3.83
C ILE A 346 -30.75 21.95 5.17
N ARG A 347 -30.88 20.69 5.58
CA ARG A 347 -31.36 20.30 6.91
C ARG A 347 -30.22 20.34 7.94
N LYS A 348 -30.19 21.41 8.74
CA LYS A 348 -29.18 21.61 9.79
C LYS A 348 -29.35 20.64 10.96
N ASP A 349 -30.59 20.25 11.28
CA ASP A 349 -31.01 19.39 12.40
C ASP A 349 -30.79 17.89 12.18
N LEU A 350 -30.39 17.46 10.98
CA LEU A 350 -30.18 16.05 10.65
C LEU A 350 -29.05 15.43 11.50
N LYS A 351 -29.40 14.42 12.31
CA LYS A 351 -28.46 13.71 13.19
C LYS A 351 -27.74 12.57 12.45
N LEU A 352 -26.57 12.17 12.93
CA LEU A 352 -25.82 11.05 12.38
C LEU A 352 -26.55 9.70 12.53
N SER A 353 -27.45 9.58 13.50
CA SER A 353 -28.31 8.42 13.70
C SER A 353 -29.41 8.27 12.66
N ASP A 354 -29.82 9.37 12.03
CA ASP A 354 -30.93 9.36 11.08
C ASP A 354 -30.50 8.66 9.79
N ARG A 355 -31.30 7.71 9.34
CA ARG A 355 -31.00 6.89 8.16
C ARG A 355 -31.86 7.27 6.96
N ILE A 356 -32.99 7.91 7.23
CA ILE A 356 -33.91 8.39 6.20
C ILE A 356 -33.83 9.91 6.18
N PHE A 357 -33.50 10.44 5.04
CA PHE A 357 -33.61 11.88 4.78
C PHE A 357 -35.06 12.23 4.46
N LYS A 358 -35.60 13.22 5.15
CA LYS A 358 -36.97 13.75 4.89
C LYS A 358 -36.88 15.26 4.73
N CYS A 359 -37.46 15.82 3.69
CA CYS A 359 -37.48 17.25 3.41
C CYS A 359 -38.90 17.80 3.48
N ALA A 360 -39.03 19.10 3.79
CA ALA A 360 -40.29 19.81 3.75
C ALA A 360 -40.94 19.87 2.34
N CYS A 361 -40.12 19.69 1.28
CA CYS A 361 -40.65 19.60 -0.10
C CYS A 361 -41.31 18.23 -0.41
N GLY A 362 -41.41 17.33 0.57
CA GLY A 362 -42.00 15.99 0.39
C GLY A 362 -41.02 14.92 -0.03
N TYR A 363 -39.73 15.26 -0.34
CA TYR A 363 -38.72 14.30 -0.70
C TYR A 363 -38.29 13.42 0.49
N ILE A 364 -38.37 12.09 0.33
CA ILE A 364 -38.02 11.10 1.33
C ILE A 364 -37.09 10.07 0.66
N GLU A 365 -35.90 9.85 1.22
CA GLU A 365 -34.90 8.93 0.64
C GLU A 365 -33.96 8.36 1.72
N ASP A 366 -33.25 7.27 1.42
CA ASP A 366 -32.09 6.83 2.23
C ASP A 366 -31.04 7.94 2.27
N ARG A 367 -30.53 8.27 3.46
CA ARG A 367 -29.61 9.38 3.64
C ARG A 367 -28.30 9.20 2.87
N ASP A 368 -27.76 8.00 2.84
CA ASP A 368 -26.48 7.70 2.19
C ASP A 368 -26.67 7.71 0.65
N PHE A 369 -27.87 7.32 0.16
CA PHE A 369 -28.21 7.45 -1.26
C PHE A 369 -28.46 8.91 -1.67
N ASN A 370 -29.17 9.70 -0.85
CA ASN A 370 -29.31 11.14 -1.05
C ASN A 370 -27.94 11.84 -1.11
N ALA A 371 -27.00 11.44 -0.24
CA ALA A 371 -25.63 11.95 -0.27
C ALA A 371 -24.92 11.60 -1.59
N ALA A 372 -25.04 10.36 -2.07
CA ALA A 372 -24.45 9.93 -3.33
C ALA A 372 -25.01 10.72 -4.54
N LEU A 373 -26.29 11.02 -4.57
CA LEU A 373 -26.91 11.86 -5.60
C LEU A 373 -26.36 13.30 -5.55
N ASN A 374 -26.26 13.89 -4.36
CA ASN A 374 -25.70 15.23 -4.20
C ASN A 374 -24.19 15.28 -4.56
N LEU A 375 -23.45 14.22 -4.31
CA LEU A 375 -22.06 14.11 -4.76
C LEU A 375 -21.95 14.05 -6.28
N ARG A 376 -22.83 13.28 -6.95
CA ARG A 376 -22.87 13.25 -8.42
C ARG A 376 -23.06 14.65 -9.00
N ASP A 377 -24.01 15.40 -8.44
CA ASP A 377 -24.43 16.70 -8.95
C ASP A 377 -23.66 17.88 -8.34
N ALA A 378 -22.54 17.61 -7.65
CA ALA A 378 -21.75 18.67 -7.02
C ALA A 378 -21.11 19.57 -8.07
N MET A 379 -21.32 20.89 -7.94
CA MET A 379 -20.79 21.91 -8.85
C MET A 379 -19.40 22.39 -8.45
N THR A 380 -19.01 22.23 -7.17
CA THR A 380 -17.71 22.67 -6.64
C THR A 380 -16.90 21.46 -6.21
N TYR A 381 -15.79 21.21 -6.89
CA TYR A 381 -14.90 20.07 -6.64
C TYR A 381 -13.47 20.38 -7.10
N GLU A 382 -12.52 19.56 -6.66
CA GLU A 382 -11.16 19.51 -7.19
C GLU A 382 -10.99 18.24 -8.04
N VAL A 383 -10.28 18.33 -9.15
CA VAL A 383 -9.92 17.17 -9.98
C VAL A 383 -8.67 16.53 -9.36
N ALA A 384 -8.72 15.22 -9.06
CA ALA A 384 -7.70 14.48 -8.34
C ALA A 384 -6.67 13.80 -9.25
#